data_2b0f4563518fac1c83f5455f3b5310f2
#
_entry.id   2b0f4563518fac1c83f5455f3b5310f2
#
_cell.length_a   1.000
_cell.length_b   1.000
_cell.length_c   1.000
_cell.angle_alpha   90.00
_cell.angle_beta   90.00
_cell.angle_gamma   90.00
#
_symmetry.space_group_name_H-M   'P 1'
#
loop_
_entity.id
_entity.type
_entity.pdbx_description
1 polymer ?
#
loop_
_entity_poly.entity_id
_entity_poly.type
_entity_poly.pdbx_seq_one_letter_code
_entity_poly.pdbx_strand_id
1 'polypeptide(L)'
;MDGYREFLLPMKYVYAKESFKSIMSSNGVFFNSAHDQYLMNYIVKWGQYLQTTEKALQMRMQMGWTAEKDVDPEGWAKRSFVIGKKEITHTGKMIDAPSSPFVKGLSKHLIQRGTYARWRESIDYLNKPGFEIHAFAAMSGLGSPLMCYTNTSGVVMSLTGLSGNAKTGAMYAGLSMFGHPKNLSVVEGTDNGFTGRYLGLHSLMFGLDEVGDKEGKELEIGRAHV
;
A
#
# COMPACT_ATOMS: atom_id res chain seq x y z
N MET A 1 -4.45 27.54 -15.67
CA MET A 1 -3.52 26.85 -14.73
C MET A 1 -4.22 26.77 -13.41
N ASP A 2 -4.76 25.63 -13.08
CA ASP A 2 -5.47 25.43 -11.82
C ASP A 2 -4.42 25.33 -10.71
N GLY A 3 -4.30 26.42 -9.94
CA GLY A 3 -3.23 26.68 -8.98
C GLY A 3 -3.37 25.94 -7.64
N TYR A 4 -4.09 24.81 -7.59
CA TYR A 4 -4.21 24.01 -6.37
C TYR A 4 -3.09 22.96 -6.30
N ARG A 5 -2.27 23.06 -5.26
CA ARG A 5 -1.28 22.05 -4.92
C ARG A 5 -1.65 21.44 -3.58
N GLU A 6 -1.93 20.15 -3.59
CA GLU A 6 -2.23 19.38 -2.37
C GLU A 6 -0.93 18.79 -1.79
N PHE A 7 -0.72 18.96 -0.51
CA PHE A 7 0.38 18.31 0.22
C PHE A 7 -0.07 17.86 1.62
N LEU A 8 0.62 16.89 2.18
CA LEU A 8 0.37 16.39 3.52
C LEU A 8 1.23 17.14 4.53
N LEU A 9 0.59 17.66 5.59
CA LEU A 9 1.24 18.31 6.71
C LEU A 9 1.01 17.47 7.99
N PRO A 10 1.97 16.62 8.39
CA PRO A 10 1.86 15.89 9.65
C PRO A 10 1.79 16.83 10.85
N MET A 11 0.86 16.58 11.77
CA MET A 11 0.61 17.47 12.93
C MET A 11 1.85 17.71 13.79
N LYS A 12 2.78 16.75 13.88
CA LYS A 12 4.05 16.94 14.60
C LYS A 12 4.85 18.16 14.12
N TYR A 13 4.75 18.51 12.84
CA TYR A 13 5.42 19.66 12.28
C TYR A 13 4.66 20.97 12.53
N VAL A 14 3.36 20.92 12.74
CA VAL A 14 2.56 22.10 13.12
C VAL A 14 2.98 22.62 14.50
N TYR A 15 3.42 21.74 15.40
CA TYR A 15 3.92 22.15 16.72
C TYR A 15 5.39 22.57 16.75
N ALA A 16 6.14 22.37 15.67
CA ALA A 16 7.55 22.71 15.56
C ALA A 16 7.74 23.86 14.56
N LYS A 17 7.84 25.08 15.07
CA LYS A 17 7.84 26.35 14.29
C LYS A 17 8.75 26.33 13.07
N GLU A 18 10.01 25.91 13.22
CA GLU A 18 10.98 25.92 12.12
C GLU A 18 10.67 24.82 11.08
N SER A 19 10.26 23.64 11.54
CA SER A 19 9.82 22.55 10.64
C SER A 19 8.55 22.93 9.88
N PHE A 20 7.61 23.62 10.55
CA PHE A 20 6.41 24.14 9.93
C PHE A 20 6.73 25.10 8.79
N LYS A 21 7.57 26.11 9.04
CA LYS A 21 8.02 27.08 8.04
C LYS A 21 8.69 26.40 6.86
N SER A 22 9.61 25.48 7.13
CA SER A 22 10.34 24.75 6.10
C SER A 22 9.40 23.97 5.17
N ILE A 23 8.43 23.24 5.73
CA ILE A 23 7.47 22.46 4.95
C ILE A 23 6.53 23.37 4.16
N MET A 24 6.03 24.44 4.77
CA MET A 24 5.12 25.36 4.10
C MET A 24 5.82 26.03 2.90
N SER A 25 7.03 26.57 3.08
CA SER A 25 7.77 27.23 2.00
C SER A 25 8.21 26.25 0.91
N SER A 26 8.63 25.03 1.24
CA SER A 26 9.00 24.02 0.24
C SER A 26 7.80 23.57 -0.62
N ASN A 27 6.58 23.75 -0.12
CA ASN A 27 5.35 23.49 -0.86
C ASN A 27 4.74 24.76 -1.50
N GLY A 28 5.46 25.87 -1.48
CA GLY A 28 5.06 27.12 -2.16
C GLY A 28 4.00 27.92 -1.39
N VAL A 29 3.82 27.67 -0.10
CA VAL A 29 2.93 28.48 0.75
C VAL A 29 3.73 29.64 1.33
N PHE A 30 3.40 30.84 0.90
CA PHE A 30 4.01 32.06 1.39
C PHE A 30 3.16 32.69 2.50
N PHE A 31 3.77 33.00 3.61
CA PHE A 31 3.13 33.70 4.72
C PHE A 31 4.13 34.59 5.44
N ASN A 32 3.64 35.64 6.10
CA ASN A 32 4.47 36.52 6.87
C ASN A 32 4.90 35.80 8.15
N SER A 33 6.22 35.76 8.41
CA SER A 33 6.79 35.12 9.60
C SER A 33 6.32 35.73 10.93
N ALA A 34 5.81 36.98 10.93
CA ALA A 34 5.18 37.60 12.10
C ALA A 34 3.82 36.94 12.46
N HIS A 35 3.19 36.23 11.53
CA HIS A 35 1.86 35.61 11.70
C HIS A 35 1.89 34.08 11.71
N ASP A 36 3.07 33.46 11.74
CA ASP A 36 3.21 32.01 11.72
C ASP A 36 2.48 31.32 12.87
N GLN A 37 2.54 31.90 14.07
CA GLN A 37 1.86 31.38 15.25
C GLN A 37 0.33 31.38 15.10
N TYR A 38 -0.23 32.38 14.46
CA TYR A 38 -1.66 32.44 14.20
C TYR A 38 -2.10 31.35 13.21
N LEU A 39 -1.32 31.12 12.15
CA LEU A 39 -1.59 30.07 11.19
C LEU A 39 -1.47 28.67 11.81
N MET A 40 -0.44 28.45 12.62
CA MET A 40 -0.28 27.18 13.36
C MET A 40 -1.46 26.95 14.29
N ASN A 41 -1.87 27.93 15.07
CA ASN A 41 -3.02 27.84 15.98
C ASN A 41 -4.34 27.61 15.22
N TYR A 42 -4.51 28.25 14.07
CA TYR A 42 -5.68 28.04 13.21
C TYR A 42 -5.75 26.57 12.74
N ILE A 43 -4.64 26.04 12.23
CA ILE A 43 -4.60 24.62 11.77
C ILE A 43 -4.89 23.66 12.91
N VAL A 44 -4.34 23.89 14.10
CA VAL A 44 -4.60 23.06 15.28
C VAL A 44 -6.08 23.09 15.64
N LYS A 45 -6.67 24.27 15.76
CA LYS A 45 -8.11 24.43 16.10
C LYS A 45 -9.01 23.80 15.04
N TRP A 46 -8.66 23.95 13.77
CA TRP A 46 -9.43 23.34 12.70
C TRP A 46 -9.31 21.80 12.73
N GLY A 47 -8.12 21.27 12.98
CA GLY A 47 -7.94 19.83 13.19
C GLY A 47 -8.76 19.30 14.35
N GLN A 48 -8.79 19.98 15.48
CA GLN A 48 -9.63 19.64 16.63
C GLN A 48 -11.12 19.67 16.27
N TYR A 49 -11.58 20.70 15.57
CA TYR A 49 -12.95 20.80 15.10
C TYR A 49 -13.34 19.63 14.18
N LEU A 50 -12.48 19.25 13.24
CA LEU A 50 -12.74 18.11 12.35
C LEU A 50 -12.82 16.78 13.13
N GLN A 51 -11.97 16.60 14.13
CA GLN A 51 -12.00 15.41 14.99
C GLN A 51 -13.28 15.31 15.81
N THR A 52 -13.72 16.43 16.41
CA THR A 52 -14.96 16.46 17.22
C THR A 52 -16.23 16.31 16.38
N THR A 53 -16.18 16.66 15.10
CA THR A 53 -17.33 16.54 14.18
C THR A 53 -17.30 15.25 13.35
N GLU A 54 -16.41 14.31 13.65
CA GLU A 54 -16.21 13.05 12.92
C GLU A 54 -15.97 13.22 11.40
N LYS A 55 -15.55 14.41 10.99
CA LYS A 55 -15.25 14.73 9.58
C LYS A 55 -13.79 14.46 9.20
N ALA A 56 -12.94 14.16 10.18
CA ALA A 56 -11.56 13.84 9.92
C ALA A 56 -11.43 12.44 9.31
N LEU A 57 -10.85 12.36 8.12
CA LEU A 57 -10.50 11.09 7.51
C LEU A 57 -9.26 10.50 8.21
N GLN A 58 -9.32 9.22 8.53
CA GLN A 58 -8.19 8.53 9.11
C GLN A 58 -7.14 8.23 8.02
N MET A 59 -5.92 8.73 8.23
CA MET A 59 -4.80 8.43 7.34
C MET A 59 -4.32 7.00 7.55
N ARG A 60 -4.19 6.25 6.45
CA ARG A 60 -3.77 4.85 6.50
C ARG A 60 -2.27 4.72 6.27
N MET A 61 -1.63 3.90 7.11
CA MET A 61 -0.18 3.64 7.08
C MET A 61 0.18 2.43 6.21
N GLN A 62 -0.80 1.59 5.90
CA GLN A 62 -0.65 0.36 5.13
C GLN A 62 -1.84 0.14 4.21
N MET A 63 -1.69 -0.78 3.26
CA MET A 63 -2.75 -1.33 2.42
C MET A 63 -3.29 -2.62 3.04
N GLY A 64 -4.41 -3.12 2.51
CA GLY A 64 -5.02 -4.35 3.02
C GLY A 64 -5.87 -4.12 4.27
N TRP A 65 -5.91 -5.10 5.15
CA TRP A 65 -6.76 -5.07 6.34
C TRP A 65 -6.28 -4.04 7.37
N THR A 66 -7.24 -3.36 8.02
CA THR A 66 -6.95 -2.29 8.99
C THR A 66 -6.77 -2.78 10.43
N ALA A 67 -7.08 -4.04 10.70
CA ALA A 67 -6.89 -4.66 12.02
C ALA A 67 -6.47 -6.11 11.86
N GLU A 68 -5.74 -6.61 12.84
CA GLU A 68 -5.31 -8.00 12.97
C GLU A 68 -6.10 -8.70 14.06
N LYS A 69 -6.52 -9.95 13.80
CA LYS A 69 -7.42 -10.70 14.67
C LYS A 69 -6.84 -10.93 16.08
N ASP A 70 -5.56 -11.23 16.14
CA ASP A 70 -4.91 -11.60 17.40
C ASP A 70 -4.47 -10.38 18.23
N VAL A 71 -4.36 -9.22 17.59
CA VAL A 71 -3.94 -7.96 18.22
C VAL A 71 -5.14 -7.12 18.64
N ASP A 72 -6.19 -7.10 17.83
CA ASP A 72 -7.41 -6.31 18.05
C ASP A 72 -8.67 -7.11 17.65
N PRO A 73 -9.17 -8.01 18.52
CA PRO A 73 -10.37 -8.81 18.22
C PRO A 73 -11.64 -7.98 17.97
N GLU A 74 -11.80 -6.84 18.64
CA GLU A 74 -12.95 -5.94 18.42
C GLU A 74 -12.83 -5.20 17.09
N GLY A 75 -11.67 -4.66 16.78
CA GLY A 75 -11.36 -4.03 15.50
C GLY A 75 -11.46 -5.02 14.35
N TRP A 76 -11.13 -6.30 14.58
CA TRP A 76 -11.27 -7.35 13.58
C TRP A 76 -12.69 -7.51 13.07
N ALA A 77 -13.70 -7.46 13.93
CA ALA A 77 -15.11 -7.53 13.54
C ALA A 77 -15.54 -6.33 12.68
N LYS A 78 -14.91 -5.18 12.87
CA LYS A 78 -15.21 -3.90 12.18
C LYS A 78 -14.14 -3.50 11.18
N ARG A 79 -13.21 -4.42 10.84
CA ARG A 79 -12.10 -4.12 9.95
C ARG A 79 -12.57 -3.65 8.58
N SER A 80 -11.76 -2.80 8.01
CA SER A 80 -11.92 -2.30 6.65
C SER A 80 -10.76 -2.79 5.78
N PHE A 81 -10.89 -2.67 4.48
CA PHE A 81 -9.84 -3.03 3.54
C PHE A 81 -9.41 -1.81 2.73
N VAL A 82 -8.12 -1.47 2.82
CA VAL A 82 -7.54 -0.29 2.15
C VAL A 82 -6.87 -0.70 0.85
N ILE A 83 -7.22 -0.03 -0.24
CA ILE A 83 -6.56 -0.20 -1.53
C ILE A 83 -6.40 1.16 -2.24
N GLY A 84 -5.17 1.51 -2.56
CA GLY A 84 -4.86 2.79 -3.16
C GLY A 84 -5.23 3.96 -2.25
N LYS A 85 -6.20 4.76 -2.67
CA LYS A 85 -6.74 5.90 -1.89
C LYS A 85 -8.17 5.66 -1.39
N LYS A 86 -8.61 4.42 -1.43
CA LYS A 86 -9.96 4.03 -1.02
C LYS A 86 -9.90 3.01 0.10
N GLU A 87 -10.94 3.01 0.90
CA GLU A 87 -11.17 2.06 1.97
C GLU A 87 -12.57 1.48 1.83
N ILE A 88 -12.66 0.17 1.84
CA ILE A 88 -13.92 -0.57 1.86
C ILE A 88 -14.20 -0.89 3.32
N THR A 89 -15.22 -0.26 3.89
CA THR A 89 -15.60 -0.45 5.28
C THR A 89 -16.24 -1.83 5.51
N HIS A 90 -16.33 -2.26 6.76
CA HIS A 90 -17.01 -3.52 7.13
C HIS A 90 -18.47 -3.59 6.66
N THR A 91 -19.10 -2.45 6.40
CA THR A 91 -20.46 -2.37 5.82
C THR A 91 -20.47 -2.44 4.30
N GLY A 92 -19.32 -2.57 3.65
CA GLY A 92 -19.18 -2.57 2.20
C GLY A 92 -19.18 -1.17 1.56
N LYS A 93 -19.27 -0.11 2.35
CA LYS A 93 -19.22 1.26 1.82
C LYS A 93 -17.77 1.62 1.45
N MET A 94 -17.59 2.23 0.29
CA MET A 94 -16.30 2.76 -0.13
C MET A 94 -16.16 4.22 0.26
N ILE A 95 -15.10 4.55 0.99
CA ILE A 95 -14.75 5.90 1.44
C ILE A 95 -13.35 6.29 0.99
N ASP A 96 -13.03 7.58 1.05
CA ASP A 96 -11.67 8.06 0.80
C ASP A 96 -10.75 7.73 1.99
N ALA A 97 -9.57 7.21 1.68
CA ALA A 97 -8.54 6.88 2.65
C ALA A 97 -7.23 7.57 2.27
N PRO A 98 -6.93 8.74 2.86
CA PRO A 98 -5.67 9.43 2.62
C PRO A 98 -4.49 8.52 2.99
N SER A 99 -3.55 8.36 2.05
CA SER A 99 -2.34 7.56 2.29
C SER A 99 -1.30 8.38 3.02
N SER A 100 -0.63 7.78 4.00
CA SER A 100 0.54 8.39 4.63
C SER A 100 1.67 8.60 3.62
N PRO A 101 2.63 9.50 3.89
CA PRO A 101 3.81 9.66 3.05
C PRO A 101 4.55 8.34 2.79
N PHE A 102 4.54 7.43 3.76
CA PHE A 102 5.18 6.12 3.69
C PHE A 102 4.60 5.24 2.56
N VAL A 103 3.28 5.18 2.41
CA VAL A 103 2.62 4.35 1.39
C VAL A 103 2.14 5.13 0.18
N LYS A 104 2.36 6.45 0.14
CA LYS A 104 1.93 7.32 -0.98
C LYS A 104 2.50 6.87 -2.32
N GLY A 105 3.74 6.40 -2.32
CA GLY A 105 4.40 5.87 -3.53
C GLY A 105 3.72 4.61 -4.08
N LEU A 106 3.18 3.75 -3.20
CA LEU A 106 2.49 2.52 -3.55
C LEU A 106 1.03 2.78 -3.95
N SER A 107 0.33 3.62 -3.20
CA SER A 107 -1.11 3.87 -3.38
C SER A 107 -1.47 4.36 -4.78
N LYS A 108 -0.60 5.12 -5.44
CA LYS A 108 -0.81 5.61 -6.80
C LYS A 108 -0.80 4.50 -7.86
N HIS A 109 -0.26 3.34 -7.54
CA HIS A 109 -0.18 2.18 -8.42
C HIS A 109 -1.28 1.13 -8.16
N LEU A 110 -1.96 1.23 -7.01
CA LEU A 110 -3.08 0.39 -6.61
C LEU A 110 -4.40 1.00 -7.09
N ILE A 111 -4.52 1.15 -8.40
CA ILE A 111 -5.69 1.74 -9.06
C ILE A 111 -6.16 0.84 -10.19
N GLN A 112 -7.46 0.83 -10.42
CA GLN A 112 -8.04 0.12 -11.56
C GLN A 112 -7.56 0.75 -12.87
N ARG A 113 -7.09 -0.10 -13.79
CA ARG A 113 -6.75 0.26 -15.17
C ARG A 113 -7.38 -0.73 -16.13
N GLY A 114 -8.02 -0.23 -17.17
CA GLY A 114 -8.76 -1.06 -18.10
C GLY A 114 -10.11 -1.52 -17.57
N THR A 115 -10.67 -2.57 -18.16
CA THR A 115 -11.97 -3.13 -17.83
C THR A 115 -11.83 -4.53 -17.26
N TYR A 116 -12.75 -4.89 -16.37
CA TYR A 116 -12.81 -6.25 -15.81
C TYR A 116 -12.93 -7.33 -16.91
N ALA A 117 -13.70 -7.07 -17.96
CA ALA A 117 -13.88 -8.02 -19.04
C ALA A 117 -12.55 -8.36 -19.75
N ARG A 118 -11.75 -7.35 -20.09
CA ARG A 118 -10.43 -7.57 -20.73
C ARG A 118 -9.43 -8.24 -19.79
N TRP A 119 -9.46 -7.84 -18.52
CA TRP A 119 -8.61 -8.48 -17.49
C TRP A 119 -8.98 -9.96 -17.35
N ARG A 120 -10.27 -10.28 -17.26
CA ARG A 120 -10.77 -11.66 -17.17
C ARG A 120 -10.35 -12.50 -18.38
N GLU A 121 -10.51 -11.97 -19.59
CA GLU A 121 -10.09 -12.64 -20.83
C GLU A 121 -8.59 -12.98 -20.79
N SER A 122 -7.76 -12.08 -20.26
CA SER A 122 -6.32 -12.33 -20.10
C SER A 122 -6.01 -13.41 -19.07
N ILE A 123 -6.73 -13.43 -17.95
CA ILE A 123 -6.55 -14.46 -16.90
C ILE A 123 -7.11 -15.81 -17.34
N ASP A 124 -8.20 -15.84 -18.11
CA ASP A 124 -8.78 -17.08 -18.65
C ASP A 124 -7.79 -17.84 -19.56
N TYR A 125 -6.77 -17.16 -20.08
CA TYR A 125 -5.67 -17.82 -20.79
C TYR A 125 -4.93 -18.86 -19.92
N LEU A 126 -4.86 -18.65 -18.63
CA LEU A 126 -4.22 -19.55 -17.66
C LEU A 126 -5.03 -20.86 -17.43
N ASN A 127 -6.27 -20.94 -17.91
CA ASN A 127 -7.09 -22.15 -17.84
C ASN A 127 -6.74 -23.19 -18.92
N LYS A 128 -5.79 -22.87 -19.82
CA LYS A 128 -5.33 -23.81 -20.84
C LYS A 128 -4.44 -24.90 -20.23
N PRO A 129 -4.50 -26.14 -20.75
CA PRO A 129 -3.61 -27.21 -20.34
C PRO A 129 -2.12 -26.79 -20.39
N GLY A 130 -1.36 -27.13 -19.37
CA GLY A 130 0.05 -26.79 -19.23
C GLY A 130 0.32 -25.45 -18.52
N PHE A 131 -0.72 -24.71 -18.10
CA PHE A 131 -0.61 -23.48 -17.34
C PHE A 131 -1.03 -23.62 -15.87
N GLU A 132 -1.21 -24.83 -15.36
CA GLU A 132 -1.73 -25.09 -14.01
C GLU A 132 -0.87 -24.43 -12.92
N ILE A 133 0.47 -24.53 -13.04
CA ILE A 133 1.40 -23.89 -12.11
C ILE A 133 1.31 -22.36 -12.19
N HIS A 134 1.16 -21.82 -13.41
CA HIS A 134 1.01 -20.38 -13.63
C HIS A 134 -0.33 -19.88 -13.07
N ALA A 135 -1.40 -20.62 -13.25
CA ALA A 135 -2.70 -20.32 -12.68
C ALA A 135 -2.64 -20.32 -11.15
N PHE A 136 -2.01 -21.32 -10.54
CA PHE A 136 -1.81 -21.38 -9.10
C PHE A 136 -1.01 -20.16 -8.59
N ALA A 137 0.09 -19.82 -9.27
CA ALA A 137 0.90 -18.64 -8.93
C ALA A 137 0.10 -17.33 -9.07
N ALA A 138 -0.71 -17.19 -10.12
CA ALA A 138 -1.58 -16.03 -10.30
C ALA A 138 -2.65 -15.95 -9.20
N MET A 139 -3.25 -17.06 -8.81
CA MET A 139 -4.27 -17.11 -7.74
C MET A 139 -3.73 -16.72 -6.36
N SER A 140 -2.41 -16.77 -6.14
CA SER A 140 -1.81 -16.24 -4.91
C SER A 140 -2.11 -14.75 -4.68
N GLY A 141 -2.35 -13.99 -5.76
CA GLY A 141 -2.84 -12.63 -5.67
C GLY A 141 -4.17 -12.54 -4.91
N LEU A 142 -5.17 -13.33 -5.30
CA LEU A 142 -6.46 -13.38 -4.57
C LEU A 142 -6.31 -14.02 -3.19
N GLY A 143 -5.39 -14.96 -3.03
CA GLY A 143 -5.10 -15.61 -1.75
C GLY A 143 -4.48 -14.68 -0.72
N SER A 144 -3.71 -13.68 -1.14
CA SER A 144 -2.95 -12.84 -0.22
C SER A 144 -3.82 -12.13 0.85
N PRO A 145 -4.94 -11.47 0.53
CA PRO A 145 -5.81 -10.89 1.57
C PRO A 145 -6.55 -11.93 2.41
N LEU A 146 -6.61 -13.18 1.97
CA LEU A 146 -7.25 -14.27 2.72
C LEU A 146 -6.32 -14.95 3.72
N MET A 147 -5.02 -14.64 3.69
CA MET A 147 -4.04 -15.19 4.64
C MET A 147 -4.40 -14.87 6.09
N CYS A 148 -5.06 -13.75 6.35
CA CYS A 148 -5.55 -13.37 7.68
C CYS A 148 -6.53 -14.37 8.32
N TYR A 149 -7.11 -15.29 7.54
CA TYR A 149 -7.99 -16.34 8.03
C TYR A 149 -7.25 -17.67 8.29
N THR A 150 -5.97 -17.73 8.01
CA THR A 150 -5.10 -18.85 8.30
C THR A 150 -4.30 -18.63 9.56
N ASN A 151 -3.69 -19.67 10.11
CA ASN A 151 -2.76 -19.54 11.24
C ASN A 151 -1.32 -19.27 10.77
N THR A 152 -1.15 -18.77 9.53
CA THR A 152 0.15 -18.51 8.92
C THR A 152 0.37 -17.01 8.83
N SER A 153 1.50 -16.53 9.31
CA SER A 153 1.89 -15.12 9.25
C SER A 153 2.25 -14.64 7.83
N GLY A 154 2.50 -15.55 6.89
CA GLY A 154 2.78 -15.25 5.50
C GLY A 154 3.21 -16.48 4.73
N VAL A 155 3.22 -16.39 3.39
CA VAL A 155 3.69 -17.43 2.47
C VAL A 155 4.62 -16.82 1.44
N VAL A 156 5.76 -17.46 1.24
CA VAL A 156 6.67 -17.15 0.14
C VAL A 156 6.51 -18.22 -0.92
N MET A 157 6.18 -17.81 -2.15
CA MET A 157 6.11 -18.70 -3.31
C MET A 157 7.28 -18.41 -4.24
N SER A 158 8.13 -19.39 -4.47
CA SER A 158 9.24 -19.31 -5.42
C SER A 158 8.89 -20.01 -6.72
N LEU A 159 9.00 -19.28 -7.84
CA LEU A 159 8.80 -19.82 -9.18
C LEU A 159 10.18 -20.08 -9.81
N THR A 160 10.61 -21.33 -9.84
CA THR A 160 11.90 -21.75 -10.41
C THR A 160 11.69 -22.45 -11.77
N GLY A 161 12.72 -22.51 -12.58
CA GLY A 161 12.68 -23.19 -13.89
C GLY A 161 13.45 -22.42 -14.97
N LEU A 162 13.51 -23.01 -16.17
CA LEU A 162 14.24 -22.46 -17.31
C LEU A 162 13.73 -21.08 -17.70
N SER A 163 14.61 -20.29 -18.34
CA SER A 163 14.22 -19.02 -18.94
C SER A 163 13.15 -19.22 -20.00
N GLY A 164 12.24 -18.26 -20.16
CA GLY A 164 11.13 -18.34 -21.12
C GLY A 164 9.87 -19.05 -20.61
N ASN A 165 9.86 -19.64 -19.40
CA ASN A 165 8.69 -20.34 -18.85
C ASN A 165 7.65 -19.42 -18.22
N ALA A 166 7.52 -18.19 -18.68
CA ALA A 166 6.50 -17.22 -18.26
C ALA A 166 6.33 -17.00 -16.73
N LYS A 167 7.37 -17.25 -15.91
CA LYS A 167 7.32 -17.09 -14.45
C LYS A 167 6.94 -15.67 -14.03
N THR A 168 7.61 -14.67 -14.60
CA THR A 168 7.30 -13.24 -14.40
C THR A 168 5.87 -12.91 -14.84
N GLY A 169 5.38 -13.53 -15.93
CA GLY A 169 4.01 -13.38 -16.40
C GLY A 169 2.98 -13.86 -15.36
N ALA A 170 3.23 -15.03 -14.74
CA ALA A 170 2.37 -15.58 -13.68
C ALA A 170 2.35 -14.66 -12.44
N MET A 171 3.52 -14.18 -12.01
CA MET A 171 3.63 -13.19 -10.93
C MET A 171 2.85 -11.90 -11.26
N TYR A 172 3.02 -11.38 -12.48
CA TYR A 172 2.30 -10.19 -12.92
C TYR A 172 0.77 -10.39 -13.00
N ALA A 173 0.32 -11.59 -13.37
CA ALA A 173 -1.09 -11.93 -13.33
C ALA A 173 -1.66 -11.82 -11.91
N GLY A 174 -0.96 -12.34 -10.90
CA GLY A 174 -1.34 -12.20 -9.50
C GLY A 174 -1.36 -10.73 -9.03
N LEU A 175 -0.30 -9.98 -9.31
CA LEU A 175 -0.20 -8.56 -8.94
C LEU A 175 -1.25 -7.69 -9.64
N SER A 176 -1.67 -8.05 -10.86
CA SER A 176 -2.66 -7.32 -11.64
C SER A 176 -4.04 -7.23 -11.00
N MET A 177 -4.32 -8.08 -10.03
CA MET A 177 -5.57 -8.07 -9.27
C MET A 177 -5.74 -6.82 -8.41
N PHE A 178 -4.62 -6.18 -8.04
CA PHE A 178 -4.63 -5.01 -7.17
C PHE A 178 -4.18 -3.72 -7.87
N GLY A 179 -3.46 -3.81 -8.98
CA GLY A 179 -2.97 -2.62 -9.65
C GLY A 179 -2.00 -2.90 -10.78
N HIS A 180 -1.08 -1.97 -11.02
CA HIS A 180 -0.11 -2.10 -12.11
C HIS A 180 1.05 -3.03 -11.74
N PRO A 181 1.17 -4.22 -12.35
CA PRO A 181 2.09 -5.29 -11.91
C PRO A 181 3.54 -4.84 -11.80
N LYS A 182 4.08 -4.18 -12.86
CA LYS A 182 5.47 -3.70 -12.90
C LYS A 182 5.82 -2.72 -11.79
N ASN A 183 4.84 -1.99 -11.25
CA ASN A 183 5.08 -1.03 -10.18
C ASN A 183 4.86 -1.63 -8.79
N LEU A 184 4.26 -2.81 -8.73
CA LEU A 184 4.05 -3.58 -7.50
C LEU A 184 5.12 -4.67 -7.34
N SER A 185 5.90 -4.98 -8.39
CA SER A 185 7.08 -5.84 -8.32
C SER A 185 8.34 -5.02 -8.13
N VAL A 186 9.39 -5.69 -7.67
CA VAL A 186 10.74 -5.14 -7.51
C VAL A 186 11.73 -6.09 -8.14
N VAL A 187 12.63 -5.56 -8.96
CA VAL A 187 13.74 -6.30 -9.57
C VAL A 187 15.00 -6.12 -8.71
N GLU A 188 15.28 -4.88 -8.32
CA GLU A 188 16.42 -4.53 -7.48
C GLU A 188 16.01 -3.51 -6.42
N GLY A 189 16.63 -3.55 -5.27
CA GLY A 189 16.36 -2.59 -4.20
C GLY A 189 17.30 -2.75 -3.02
N THR A 190 17.28 -1.75 -2.15
CA THR A 190 17.92 -1.83 -0.84
C THR A 190 17.02 -2.57 0.14
N ASP A 191 17.58 -3.18 1.18
CA ASP A 191 16.84 -3.90 2.21
C ASP A 191 15.75 -3.02 2.85
N ASN A 192 16.06 -1.75 3.12
CA ASN A 192 15.08 -0.78 3.61
C ASN A 192 13.96 -0.50 2.59
N GLY A 193 14.27 -0.48 1.31
CA GLY A 193 13.28 -0.31 0.23
C GLY A 193 12.33 -1.50 0.13
N PHE A 194 12.84 -2.73 0.27
CA PHE A 194 12.02 -3.94 0.33
C PHE A 194 11.13 -3.96 1.55
N THR A 195 11.71 -3.73 2.74
CA THR A 195 10.97 -3.69 4.00
C THR A 195 9.86 -2.65 3.96
N GLY A 196 10.14 -1.45 3.45
CA GLY A 196 9.14 -0.40 3.31
C GLY A 196 7.97 -0.79 2.40
N ARG A 197 8.24 -1.46 1.28
CA ARG A 197 7.17 -1.95 0.39
C ARG A 197 6.37 -3.10 1.00
N TYR A 198 7.05 -4.05 1.62
CA TYR A 198 6.43 -5.19 2.28
C TYR A 198 5.47 -4.72 3.38
N LEU A 199 5.93 -3.86 4.28
CA LEU A 199 5.10 -3.28 5.34
C LEU A 199 3.94 -2.44 4.77
N GLY A 200 4.19 -1.68 3.70
CA GLY A 200 3.17 -0.86 3.06
C GLY A 200 2.11 -1.66 2.32
N LEU A 201 2.43 -2.79 1.71
CA LEU A 201 1.48 -3.67 1.03
C LEU A 201 0.73 -4.57 2.02
N HIS A 202 1.36 -4.96 3.13
CA HIS A 202 0.78 -5.74 4.21
C HIS A 202 0.02 -6.99 3.74
N SER A 203 -1.31 -6.93 3.61
CA SER A 203 -2.16 -8.05 3.21
C SER A 203 -2.23 -8.27 1.69
N LEU A 204 -1.46 -7.53 0.90
CA LEU A 204 -1.45 -7.66 -0.56
C LEU A 204 -0.22 -8.42 -1.02
N MET A 205 -0.33 -9.06 -2.18
CA MET A 205 0.79 -9.74 -2.81
C MET A 205 1.92 -8.76 -3.11
N PHE A 206 3.14 -9.17 -2.80
CA PHE A 206 4.38 -8.51 -3.17
C PHE A 206 5.17 -9.41 -4.13
N GLY A 207 5.67 -8.85 -5.23
CA GLY A 207 6.42 -9.59 -6.24
C GLY A 207 7.90 -9.22 -6.22
N LEU A 208 8.77 -10.22 -6.20
CA LEU A 208 10.22 -10.09 -6.43
C LEU A 208 10.55 -10.76 -7.75
N ASP A 209 11.05 -9.99 -8.72
CA ASP A 209 11.52 -10.49 -10.00
C ASP A 209 13.04 -10.50 -9.97
N GLU A 210 13.66 -11.58 -10.47
CA GLU A 210 15.09 -11.75 -10.48
C GLU A 210 15.77 -11.50 -9.11
N VAL A 211 15.55 -12.42 -8.18
CA VAL A 211 16.36 -12.50 -6.97
C VAL A 211 17.74 -12.98 -7.42
N GLY A 212 18.59 -12.02 -7.82
CA GLY A 212 19.91 -12.32 -8.36
C GLY A 212 20.75 -13.09 -7.37
N ASP A 213 21.65 -13.91 -7.87
CA ASP A 213 22.75 -14.57 -7.16
C ASP A 213 23.68 -13.51 -6.50
N LYS A 214 23.19 -12.85 -5.47
CA LYS A 214 24.07 -12.20 -4.52
C LYS A 214 24.62 -13.31 -3.64
N GLU A 215 25.83 -13.71 -3.98
CA GLU A 215 26.66 -14.67 -3.26
C GLU A 215 26.27 -14.78 -1.78
N GLY A 216 25.62 -15.91 -1.40
CA GLY A 216 25.61 -16.45 -0.05
C GLY A 216 25.07 -15.59 1.11
N LYS A 217 24.52 -14.40 0.87
CA LYS A 217 23.81 -13.67 1.91
C LYS A 217 22.37 -14.18 1.94
N GLU A 218 22.11 -15.04 2.91
CA GLU A 218 20.76 -15.42 3.31
C GLU A 218 19.90 -14.17 3.33
N LEU A 219 18.80 -14.19 2.57
CA LEU A 219 17.69 -13.28 2.77
C LEU A 219 17.13 -13.57 4.17
N GLU A 220 17.71 -12.96 5.20
CA GLU A 220 17.03 -12.82 6.47
C GLU A 220 15.78 -11.97 6.21
N ILE A 221 14.71 -12.64 5.84
CA ILE A 221 13.38 -12.08 5.95
C ILE A 221 13.18 -11.91 7.45
N GLY A 222 13.45 -10.68 7.90
CA GLY A 222 13.45 -10.34 9.31
C GLY A 222 12.18 -10.87 9.95
N ARG A 223 12.32 -11.69 10.97
CA ARG A 223 11.24 -12.01 11.88
C ARG A 223 10.73 -10.69 12.39
N ALA A 224 9.54 -10.30 11.94
CA ALA A 224 8.80 -9.26 12.60
C ALA A 224 8.62 -9.73 14.03
N HIS A 225 9.37 -9.11 14.95
CA HIS A 225 9.15 -9.32 16.36
C HIS A 225 7.74 -8.80 16.66
N VAL A 226 6.93 -9.74 17.10
CA VAL A 226 5.67 -9.51 17.79
C VAL A 226 5.94 -8.73 19.08
#